data_fecaa0ea64fb4e8434839cead8aecf38
#
_entry.id   fecaa0ea64fb4e8434839cead8aecf38
#
_cell.length_a   1.000
_cell.length_b   1.000
_cell.length_c   1.000
_cell.angle_alpha   90.00
_cell.angle_beta   90.00
_cell.angle_gamma   90.00
#
_symmetry.space_group_name_H-M   'P 1'
#
loop_
_entity.id
_entity.type
_entity.pdbx_description
1 polymer ?
#
loop_
_entity_poly.entity_id
_entity_poly.type
_entity_poly.pdbx_seq_one_letter_code
_entity_poly.pdbx_strand_id
1 'polypeptide(L)'
;QDGRAEEDRQSVYIPFTTFQQTFNYGRRVGWFTFTSQPGVPATKAQEEVIDVLKKRHSVHPEDQRAFGAFNLEVQFNKLEALFSGISLLSFVVGLFTLLAGAIGVSNIMVVVVKERTREIGIRRAVGATPLNIISQVIMEAVVLTSVAGILGIIFGVWLLELVNYGLELSGASNSGMFLNPGVSIGLVLTALGILVFSGLLSGIIPAIRAIQIKPVEALRSE
;
A
#
# COMPACT_ATOMS: atom_id res chain seq x y z
N GLN A 1 14.73 19.54 11.37
CA GLN A 1 15.58 19.58 12.58
C GLN A 1 15.86 21.01 13.07
N ASP A 2 15.81 22.01 12.19
CA ASP A 2 16.09 23.40 12.57
C ASP A 2 15.03 24.05 13.49
N GLY A 3 13.75 23.74 13.34
CA GLY A 3 12.68 24.35 14.13
C GLY A 3 12.77 24.03 15.64
N ARG A 4 13.14 22.81 16.02
CA ARG A 4 13.36 22.44 17.42
C ARG A 4 14.59 23.09 18.04
N ALA A 5 15.65 23.25 17.25
CA ALA A 5 16.86 23.90 17.73
C ALA A 5 16.65 25.40 18.00
N GLU A 6 15.73 26.04 17.30
CA GLU A 6 15.35 27.44 17.52
C GLU A 6 14.44 27.60 18.74
N GLU A 7 13.46 26.70 18.95
CA GLU A 7 12.63 26.66 20.15
C GLU A 7 13.44 26.34 21.41
N ASP A 8 14.41 25.42 21.33
CA ASP A 8 15.30 25.07 22.44
C ASP A 8 16.21 26.24 22.85
N ARG A 9 16.61 27.10 21.93
CA ARG A 9 17.39 28.31 22.23
C ARG A 9 16.60 29.38 23.00
N GLN A 10 15.29 29.38 22.88
CA GLN A 10 14.39 30.31 23.57
C GLN A 10 13.79 29.70 24.85
N SER A 11 14.11 28.45 25.18
CA SER A 11 13.57 27.72 26.32
C SER A 11 14.61 27.62 27.44
N VAL A 12 14.16 27.81 28.66
CA VAL A 12 14.97 27.62 29.86
C VAL A 12 14.43 26.45 30.64
N TYR A 13 15.25 25.41 30.80
CA TYR A 13 14.92 24.25 31.61
C TYR A 13 15.36 24.46 33.07
N ILE A 14 14.42 24.44 33.98
CA ILE A 14 14.68 24.55 35.43
C ILE A 14 14.15 23.32 36.15
N PRO A 15 14.77 22.91 37.29
CA PRO A 15 14.24 21.83 38.11
C PRO A 15 12.84 22.17 38.63
N PHE A 16 11.97 21.18 38.68
CA PHE A 16 10.57 21.36 39.08
C PHE A 16 10.44 21.96 40.49
N THR A 17 11.29 21.53 41.41
CA THR A 17 11.35 22.09 42.78
C THR A 17 11.71 23.58 42.80
N THR A 18 12.64 24.01 41.94
CA THR A 18 13.01 25.41 41.78
C THR A 18 11.84 26.22 41.23
N PHE A 19 11.14 25.68 40.21
CA PHE A 19 9.93 26.29 39.66
C PHE A 19 8.85 26.50 40.78
N GLN A 20 8.58 25.47 41.58
CA GLN A 20 7.59 25.53 42.66
C GLN A 20 7.95 26.63 43.67
N GLN A 21 9.22 26.76 44.06
CA GLN A 21 9.69 27.74 45.04
C GLN A 21 9.65 29.16 44.44
N THR A 22 10.19 29.35 43.25
CA THR A 22 10.34 30.69 42.64
C THR A 22 8.99 31.31 42.30
N PHE A 23 8.05 30.51 41.78
CA PHE A 23 6.73 30.98 41.35
C PHE A 23 5.63 30.78 42.38
N ASN A 24 5.97 30.40 43.61
CA ASN A 24 5.04 30.11 44.69
C ASN A 24 3.93 29.14 44.26
N TYR A 25 4.26 28.14 43.46
CA TYR A 25 3.31 27.21 42.82
C TYR A 25 2.77 26.18 43.85
N GLY A 26 3.34 26.12 45.02
CA GLY A 26 2.98 25.18 46.08
C GLY A 26 3.28 23.74 45.70
N ARG A 27 2.52 22.79 46.24
CA ARG A 27 2.70 21.34 45.97
C ARG A 27 1.77 20.85 44.85
N ARG A 28 1.56 21.65 43.85
CA ARG A 28 0.70 21.30 42.69
C ARG A 28 1.52 20.77 41.55
N VAL A 29 0.95 19.82 40.85
CA VAL A 29 1.46 19.30 39.55
C VAL A 29 0.35 19.54 38.52
N GLY A 30 0.61 20.37 37.50
CA GLY A 30 -0.40 20.73 36.51
C GLY A 30 -0.64 19.58 35.52
N TRP A 31 0.42 18.98 35.04
CA TRP A 31 0.39 17.83 34.16
C TRP A 31 1.68 17.03 34.29
N PHE A 32 1.63 15.78 33.91
CA PHE A 32 2.79 14.90 33.78
C PHE A 32 2.59 13.91 32.66
N THR A 33 3.69 13.44 32.12
CA THR A 33 3.69 12.36 31.10
C THR A 33 4.35 11.13 31.70
N PHE A 34 3.90 9.98 31.26
CA PHE A 34 4.49 8.70 31.59
C PHE A 34 4.49 7.79 30.39
N THR A 35 5.37 6.81 30.40
CA THR A 35 5.42 5.74 29.40
C THR A 35 5.08 4.42 30.09
N SER A 36 4.35 3.56 29.39
CA SER A 36 4.10 2.20 29.84
C SER A 36 5.35 1.32 29.69
N GLN A 37 5.42 0.25 30.45
CA GLN A 37 6.46 -0.77 30.29
C GLN A 37 6.29 -1.49 28.94
N PRO A 38 7.39 -2.00 28.33
CA PRO A 38 7.31 -2.78 27.12
C PRO A 38 6.32 -3.94 27.26
N GLY A 39 5.38 -4.06 26.32
CA GLY A 39 4.35 -5.09 26.33
C GLY A 39 3.06 -4.75 27.09
N VAL A 40 3.00 -3.59 27.77
CA VAL A 40 1.76 -3.10 28.41
C VAL A 40 1.15 -1.99 27.56
N PRO A 41 -0.12 -2.11 27.11
CA PRO A 41 -0.79 -1.04 26.39
C PRO A 41 -0.85 0.25 27.22
N ALA A 42 -0.56 1.39 26.60
CA ALA A 42 -0.61 2.69 27.28
C ALA A 42 -2.03 3.01 27.81
N THR A 43 -3.06 2.51 27.15
CA THR A 43 -4.46 2.61 27.60
C THR A 43 -4.65 1.99 28.98
N LYS A 44 -4.12 0.78 29.20
CA LYS A 44 -4.21 0.09 30.50
C LYS A 44 -3.43 0.84 31.58
N ALA A 45 -2.21 1.27 31.27
CA ALA A 45 -1.41 2.08 32.19
C ALA A 45 -2.10 3.40 32.54
N GLN A 46 -2.79 4.03 31.58
CA GLN A 46 -3.57 5.24 31.79
C GLN A 46 -4.74 5.00 32.77
N GLU A 47 -5.49 3.91 32.61
CA GLU A 47 -6.59 3.54 33.50
C GLU A 47 -6.09 3.33 34.93
N GLU A 48 -5.01 2.58 35.12
CA GLU A 48 -4.41 2.32 36.41
C GLU A 48 -3.95 3.63 37.12
N VAL A 49 -3.32 4.55 36.35
CA VAL A 49 -2.87 5.84 36.90
C VAL A 49 -4.08 6.72 37.28
N ILE A 50 -5.12 6.77 36.45
CA ILE A 50 -6.34 7.52 36.75
C ILE A 50 -7.02 6.97 38.00
N ASP A 51 -7.09 5.66 38.16
CA ASP A 51 -7.68 5.03 39.37
C ASP A 51 -6.91 5.38 40.63
N VAL A 52 -5.57 5.37 40.59
CA VAL A 52 -4.74 5.81 41.68
C VAL A 52 -4.99 7.28 42.02
N LEU A 53 -5.07 8.14 41.04
CA LEU A 53 -5.35 9.57 41.23
C LEU A 53 -6.76 9.81 41.77
N LYS A 54 -7.78 9.11 41.30
CA LYS A 54 -9.15 9.19 41.82
C LYS A 54 -9.19 8.81 43.31
N LYS A 55 -8.56 7.71 43.68
CA LYS A 55 -8.46 7.28 45.10
C LYS A 55 -7.75 8.31 45.96
N ARG A 56 -6.63 8.86 45.49
CA ARG A 56 -5.83 9.83 46.23
C ARG A 56 -6.53 11.17 46.44
N HIS A 57 -7.34 11.60 45.48
CA HIS A 57 -8.04 12.88 45.49
C HIS A 57 -9.51 12.77 45.90
N SER A 58 -9.96 11.60 46.38
CA SER A 58 -11.33 11.33 46.82
C SER A 58 -12.37 11.70 45.72
N VAL A 59 -12.05 11.43 44.47
CA VAL A 59 -12.93 11.64 43.33
C VAL A 59 -13.86 10.43 43.14
N HIS A 60 -15.10 10.69 42.79
CA HIS A 60 -16.07 9.61 42.54
C HIS A 60 -15.57 8.68 41.41
N PRO A 61 -15.66 7.35 41.57
CA PRO A 61 -15.13 6.40 40.60
C PRO A 61 -15.70 6.60 39.17
N GLU A 62 -16.97 7.00 39.05
CA GLU A 62 -17.64 7.21 37.75
C GLU A 62 -17.40 8.59 37.14
N ASP A 63 -16.73 9.50 37.87
CA ASP A 63 -16.40 10.82 37.31
C ASP A 63 -15.26 10.70 36.27
N GLN A 64 -15.62 10.78 35.02
CA GLN A 64 -14.67 10.72 33.89
C GLN A 64 -14.08 12.09 33.52
N ARG A 65 -14.59 13.18 34.14
CA ARG A 65 -14.15 14.54 33.81
C ARG A 65 -13.12 15.10 34.79
N ALA A 66 -12.89 14.42 35.88
CA ALA A 66 -11.97 14.87 36.93
C ALA A 66 -10.51 14.98 36.47
N PHE A 67 -10.09 14.10 35.56
CA PHE A 67 -8.74 14.09 35.01
C PHE A 67 -8.82 14.08 33.45
N GLY A 68 -8.22 15.10 32.84
CA GLY A 68 -7.98 15.11 31.40
C GLY A 68 -6.77 14.22 31.09
N ALA A 69 -6.90 13.30 30.15
CA ALA A 69 -5.79 12.46 29.71
C ALA A 69 -5.71 12.44 28.19
N PHE A 70 -4.49 12.55 27.67
CA PHE A 70 -4.21 12.42 26.24
C PHE A 70 -3.38 11.16 26.02
N ASN A 71 -3.95 10.20 25.30
CA ASN A 71 -3.29 8.95 25.00
C ASN A 71 -2.79 8.93 23.55
N LEU A 72 -1.48 8.97 23.41
CA LEU A 72 -0.83 8.99 22.13
C LEU A 72 -1.01 7.66 21.37
N GLU A 73 -1.03 6.51 22.07
CA GLU A 73 -1.28 5.19 21.48
C GLU A 73 -2.63 5.14 20.76
N VAL A 74 -3.69 5.69 21.38
CA VAL A 74 -5.03 5.75 20.77
C VAL A 74 -5.01 6.57 19.47
N GLN A 75 -4.23 7.67 19.45
CA GLN A 75 -4.12 8.49 18.24
C GLN A 75 -3.32 7.76 17.15
N PHE A 76 -2.22 7.10 17.52
CA PHE A 76 -1.45 6.28 16.59
C PHE A 76 -2.28 5.13 16.01
N ASN A 77 -3.02 4.41 16.85
CA ASN A 77 -3.88 3.32 16.39
C ASN A 77 -4.97 3.80 15.42
N LYS A 78 -5.52 5.00 15.62
CA LYS A 78 -6.46 5.61 14.67
C LYS A 78 -5.79 5.92 13.32
N LEU A 79 -4.59 6.49 13.35
CA LEU A 79 -3.82 6.75 12.12
C LEU A 79 -3.45 5.44 11.41
N GLU A 80 -3.00 4.44 12.14
CA GLU A 80 -2.67 3.12 11.60
C GLU A 80 -3.90 2.45 10.95
N ALA A 81 -5.05 2.53 11.61
CA ALA A 81 -6.31 2.04 11.04
C ALA A 81 -6.71 2.78 9.76
N LEU A 82 -6.51 4.10 9.69
CA LEU A 82 -6.74 4.89 8.48
C LEU A 82 -5.80 4.46 7.34
N PHE A 83 -4.50 4.33 7.61
CA PHE A 83 -3.54 3.88 6.59
C PHE A 83 -3.80 2.45 6.14
N SER A 84 -4.18 1.56 7.05
CA SER A 84 -4.59 0.20 6.72
C SER A 84 -5.84 0.18 5.83
N GLY A 85 -6.83 1.02 6.14
CA GLY A 85 -8.02 1.18 5.30
C GLY A 85 -7.71 1.70 3.90
N ILE A 86 -6.84 2.71 3.78
CA ILE A 86 -6.39 3.25 2.48
C ILE A 86 -5.62 2.18 1.70
N SER A 87 -4.75 1.42 2.37
CA SER A 87 -3.99 0.33 1.74
C SER A 87 -4.90 -0.77 1.22
N LEU A 88 -5.91 -1.17 2.00
CA LEU A 88 -6.91 -2.15 1.58
C LEU A 88 -7.70 -1.64 0.36
N LEU A 89 -8.17 -0.40 0.39
CA LEU A 89 -8.88 0.21 -0.73
C LEU A 89 -8.00 0.23 -1.99
N SER A 90 -6.74 0.65 -1.87
CA SER A 90 -5.78 0.67 -2.98
C SER A 90 -5.54 -0.72 -3.56
N PHE A 91 -5.42 -1.73 -2.69
CA PHE A 91 -5.29 -3.12 -3.11
C PHE A 91 -6.52 -3.62 -3.89
N VAL A 92 -7.72 -3.33 -3.39
CA VAL A 92 -8.99 -3.71 -4.05
C VAL A 92 -9.11 -3.05 -5.42
N VAL A 93 -8.87 -1.73 -5.51
CA VAL A 93 -8.90 -1.00 -6.78
C VAL A 93 -7.85 -1.54 -7.74
N GLY A 94 -6.63 -1.78 -7.28
CA GLY A 94 -5.55 -2.36 -8.08
C GLY A 94 -5.90 -3.75 -8.61
N LEU A 95 -6.49 -4.61 -7.79
CA LEU A 95 -6.94 -5.94 -8.20
C LEU A 95 -8.01 -5.88 -9.30
N PHE A 96 -9.03 -5.03 -9.14
CA PHE A 96 -10.07 -4.88 -10.16
C PHE A 96 -9.52 -4.26 -11.45
N THR A 97 -8.59 -3.34 -11.37
CA THR A 97 -7.92 -2.76 -12.55
C THR A 97 -7.10 -3.82 -13.29
N LEU A 98 -6.37 -4.67 -12.57
CA LEU A 98 -5.65 -5.81 -13.16
C LEU A 98 -6.60 -6.79 -13.86
N LEU A 99 -7.73 -7.14 -13.23
CA LEU A 99 -8.73 -8.02 -13.82
C LEU A 99 -9.32 -7.42 -15.08
N ALA A 100 -9.65 -6.13 -15.08
CA ALA A 100 -10.15 -5.43 -16.25
C ALA A 100 -9.11 -5.43 -17.39
N GLY A 101 -7.83 -5.18 -17.08
CA GLY A 101 -6.72 -5.28 -18.01
C GLY A 101 -6.55 -6.68 -18.60
N ALA A 102 -6.62 -7.72 -17.77
CA ALA A 102 -6.51 -9.12 -18.20
C ALA A 102 -7.66 -9.50 -19.15
N ILE A 103 -8.89 -9.06 -18.87
CA ILE A 103 -10.05 -9.26 -19.75
C ILE A 103 -9.84 -8.53 -21.07
N GLY A 104 -9.32 -7.30 -21.04
CA GLY A 104 -8.98 -6.52 -22.24
C GLY A 104 -7.97 -7.25 -23.13
N VAL A 105 -6.86 -7.72 -22.57
CA VAL A 105 -5.85 -8.51 -23.28
C VAL A 105 -6.47 -9.80 -23.83
N SER A 106 -7.25 -10.52 -23.03
CA SER A 106 -7.91 -11.74 -23.47
C SER A 106 -8.83 -11.50 -24.66
N ASN A 107 -9.61 -10.42 -24.66
CA ASN A 107 -10.49 -10.07 -25.80
C ASN A 107 -9.71 -9.76 -27.08
N ILE A 108 -8.61 -9.00 -26.97
CA ILE A 108 -7.72 -8.71 -28.11
C ILE A 108 -7.12 -10.01 -28.67
N MET A 109 -6.60 -10.87 -27.78
CA MET A 109 -6.01 -12.14 -28.16
C MET A 109 -7.00 -13.08 -28.84
N VAL A 110 -8.28 -13.07 -28.43
CA VAL A 110 -9.34 -13.83 -29.11
C VAL A 110 -9.54 -13.35 -30.55
N VAL A 111 -9.46 -12.04 -30.79
CA VAL A 111 -9.53 -11.48 -32.15
C VAL A 111 -8.31 -11.90 -32.96
N VAL A 112 -7.11 -11.76 -32.40
CA VAL A 112 -5.85 -12.19 -33.06
C VAL A 112 -5.88 -13.67 -33.43
N VAL A 113 -6.36 -14.55 -32.51
CA VAL A 113 -6.51 -15.99 -32.82
C VAL A 113 -7.48 -16.22 -33.96
N LYS A 114 -8.60 -15.47 -34.05
CA LYS A 114 -9.53 -15.56 -35.17
C LYS A 114 -8.89 -15.12 -36.48
N GLU A 115 -8.16 -14.03 -36.52
CA GLU A 115 -7.45 -13.55 -37.70
C GLU A 115 -6.41 -14.57 -38.20
N ARG A 116 -5.72 -15.27 -37.28
CA ARG A 116 -4.72 -16.29 -37.58
C ARG A 116 -5.30 -17.71 -37.67
N THR A 117 -6.63 -17.87 -37.82
CA THR A 117 -7.30 -19.18 -37.87
C THR A 117 -6.70 -20.09 -38.92
N ARG A 118 -6.44 -19.57 -40.16
CA ARG A 118 -5.85 -20.31 -41.27
C ARG A 118 -4.43 -20.80 -40.94
N GLU A 119 -3.59 -19.95 -40.36
CA GLU A 119 -2.23 -20.29 -39.95
C GLU A 119 -2.22 -21.40 -38.92
N ILE A 120 -3.06 -21.28 -37.87
CA ILE A 120 -3.22 -22.28 -36.83
C ILE A 120 -3.73 -23.62 -37.43
N GLY A 121 -4.70 -23.55 -38.38
CA GLY A 121 -5.22 -24.71 -39.08
C GLY A 121 -4.16 -25.45 -39.86
N ILE A 122 -3.31 -24.74 -40.63
CA ILE A 122 -2.19 -25.31 -41.40
C ILE A 122 -1.20 -25.98 -40.44
N ARG A 123 -0.76 -25.31 -39.37
CA ARG A 123 0.17 -25.89 -38.39
C ARG A 123 -0.38 -27.18 -37.78
N ARG A 124 -1.68 -27.22 -37.45
CA ARG A 124 -2.32 -28.44 -36.94
C ARG A 124 -2.42 -29.55 -37.98
N ALA A 125 -2.69 -29.22 -39.25
CA ALA A 125 -2.71 -30.18 -40.35
C ALA A 125 -1.34 -30.81 -40.61
N VAL A 126 -0.24 -30.06 -40.39
CA VAL A 126 1.16 -30.54 -40.53
C VAL A 126 1.62 -31.30 -39.28
N GLY A 127 0.78 -31.39 -38.21
CA GLY A 127 1.06 -32.25 -37.06
C GLY A 127 1.42 -31.49 -35.76
N ALA A 128 1.21 -30.17 -35.68
CA ALA A 128 1.39 -29.45 -34.42
C ALA A 128 0.43 -29.94 -33.34
N THR A 129 0.99 -30.26 -32.16
CA THR A 129 0.19 -30.69 -31.01
C THR A 129 -0.66 -29.54 -30.44
N PRO A 130 -1.82 -29.82 -29.83
CA PRO A 130 -2.62 -28.77 -29.17
C PRO A 130 -1.82 -28.00 -28.11
N LEU A 131 -0.92 -28.66 -27.39
CA LEU A 131 -0.05 -28.02 -26.38
C LEU A 131 0.87 -26.97 -27.00
N ASN A 132 1.40 -27.21 -28.20
CA ASN A 132 2.25 -26.23 -28.89
C ASN A 132 1.49 -24.97 -29.25
N ILE A 133 0.22 -25.09 -29.65
CA ILE A 133 -0.63 -23.94 -29.95
C ILE A 133 -1.01 -23.18 -28.67
N ILE A 134 -1.40 -23.90 -27.60
CA ILE A 134 -1.70 -23.31 -26.29
C ILE A 134 -0.49 -22.53 -25.77
N SER A 135 0.70 -23.17 -25.72
CA SER A 135 1.90 -22.53 -25.21
C SER A 135 2.28 -21.28 -26.00
N GLN A 136 2.11 -21.29 -27.31
CA GLN A 136 2.36 -20.13 -28.16
C GLN A 136 1.44 -18.97 -27.81
N VAL A 137 0.12 -19.20 -27.73
CA VAL A 137 -0.87 -18.16 -27.43
C VAL A 137 -0.67 -17.61 -26.02
N ILE A 138 -0.42 -18.46 -25.03
CA ILE A 138 -0.15 -18.03 -23.66
C ILE A 138 1.15 -17.21 -23.60
N MET A 139 2.22 -17.67 -24.26
CA MET A 139 3.49 -16.94 -24.30
C MET A 139 3.33 -15.55 -24.90
N GLU A 140 2.53 -15.42 -25.97
CA GLU A 140 2.23 -14.13 -26.58
C GLU A 140 1.48 -13.19 -25.62
N ALA A 141 0.49 -13.71 -24.89
CA ALA A 141 -0.22 -12.94 -23.86
C ALA A 141 0.70 -12.53 -22.71
N VAL A 142 1.58 -13.43 -22.23
CA VAL A 142 2.55 -13.14 -21.18
C VAL A 142 3.57 -12.08 -21.60
N VAL A 143 4.08 -12.17 -22.84
CA VAL A 143 5.02 -11.17 -23.36
C VAL A 143 4.35 -9.80 -23.45
N LEU A 144 3.13 -9.71 -24.00
CA LEU A 144 2.39 -8.45 -24.07
C LEU A 144 2.15 -7.83 -22.69
N THR A 145 1.65 -8.61 -21.74
CA THR A 145 1.40 -8.13 -20.38
C THR A 145 2.67 -7.76 -19.66
N SER A 146 3.77 -8.51 -19.85
CA SER A 146 5.05 -8.20 -19.21
C SER A 146 5.65 -6.90 -19.75
N VAL A 147 5.64 -6.70 -21.06
CA VAL A 147 6.14 -5.45 -21.69
C VAL A 147 5.31 -4.25 -21.22
N ALA A 148 3.98 -4.35 -21.30
CA ALA A 148 3.08 -3.28 -20.83
C ALA A 148 3.26 -3.01 -19.33
N GLY A 149 3.43 -4.06 -18.53
CA GLY A 149 3.62 -3.96 -17.08
C GLY A 149 4.96 -3.32 -16.70
N ILE A 150 6.05 -3.68 -17.37
CA ILE A 150 7.36 -3.03 -17.16
C ILE A 150 7.28 -1.54 -17.51
N LEU A 151 6.67 -1.18 -18.63
CA LEU A 151 6.45 0.22 -19.00
C LEU A 151 5.59 0.95 -17.96
N GLY A 152 4.55 0.29 -17.43
CA GLY A 152 3.71 0.81 -16.36
C GLY A 152 4.48 1.04 -15.06
N ILE A 153 5.35 0.12 -14.66
CA ILE A 153 6.22 0.27 -13.47
C ILE A 153 7.19 1.43 -13.66
N ILE A 154 7.86 1.51 -14.81
CA ILE A 154 8.79 2.62 -15.11
C ILE A 154 8.07 3.95 -15.05
N PHE A 155 6.88 4.05 -15.67
CA PHE A 155 6.08 5.27 -15.64
C PHE A 155 5.61 5.62 -14.22
N GLY A 156 5.19 4.62 -13.43
CA GLY A 156 4.78 4.80 -12.03
C GLY A 156 5.92 5.31 -11.15
N VAL A 157 7.12 4.74 -11.28
CA VAL A 157 8.32 5.20 -10.55
C VAL A 157 8.68 6.62 -10.97
N TRP A 158 8.66 6.92 -12.26
CA TRP A 158 8.93 8.26 -12.77
C TRP A 158 7.92 9.29 -12.25
N LEU A 159 6.64 8.93 -12.16
CA LEU A 159 5.61 9.80 -11.58
C LEU A 159 5.85 10.07 -10.10
N LEU A 160 6.23 9.04 -9.33
CA LEU A 160 6.59 9.19 -7.91
C LEU A 160 7.79 10.13 -7.73
N GLU A 161 8.80 10.00 -8.57
CA GLU A 161 9.99 10.88 -8.54
C GLU A 161 9.62 12.32 -8.87
N LEU A 162 8.73 12.53 -9.83
CA LEU A 162 8.22 13.86 -10.17
C LEU A 162 7.48 14.51 -8.97
N VAL A 163 6.67 13.74 -8.26
CA VAL A 163 5.98 14.20 -7.04
C VAL A 163 6.99 14.55 -5.96
N ASN A 164 8.01 13.70 -5.77
CA ASN A 164 9.08 13.91 -4.79
C ASN A 164 9.83 15.20 -5.05
N TYR A 165 10.21 15.44 -6.32
CA TYR A 165 10.86 16.67 -6.76
C TYR A 165 9.98 17.91 -6.50
N GLY A 166 8.67 17.82 -6.75
CA GLY A 166 7.70 18.88 -6.45
C GLY A 166 7.60 19.19 -4.95
N LEU A 167 7.64 18.17 -4.08
CA LEU A 167 7.64 18.33 -2.63
C LEU A 167 8.92 18.97 -2.10
N GLU A 168 10.08 18.63 -2.69
CA GLU A 168 11.36 19.27 -2.37
C GLU A 168 11.36 20.76 -2.72
N LEU A 169 10.88 21.13 -3.90
CA LEU A 169 10.77 22.52 -4.33
C LEU A 169 9.82 23.36 -3.45
N SER A 170 8.76 22.75 -2.92
CA SER A 170 7.80 23.42 -2.04
C SER A 170 8.27 23.54 -0.58
N GLY A 171 9.44 22.96 -0.22
CA GLY A 171 9.94 22.91 1.17
C GLY A 171 9.14 21.98 2.09
N ALA A 172 8.13 21.25 1.56
CA ALA A 172 7.29 20.36 2.32
C ALA A 172 8.04 19.13 2.83
N SER A 173 9.15 18.77 2.20
CA SER A 173 10.04 17.68 2.65
C SER A 173 10.67 17.97 4.02
N ASN A 174 10.86 19.23 4.40
CA ASN A 174 11.41 19.63 5.69
C ASN A 174 10.40 19.50 6.85
N SER A 175 9.12 19.31 6.57
CA SER A 175 8.09 19.16 7.61
C SER A 175 8.10 17.78 8.31
N GLY A 176 8.97 16.86 7.92
CA GLY A 176 9.10 15.52 8.50
C GLY A 176 7.91 14.59 8.27
N MET A 177 6.88 15.06 7.55
CA MET A 177 5.64 14.34 7.32
C MET A 177 5.68 13.42 6.09
N PHE A 178 6.55 13.75 5.14
CA PHE A 178 6.80 12.96 3.94
C PHE A 178 8.28 12.56 3.88
N LEU A 179 8.58 11.34 4.23
CA LEU A 179 9.90 10.72 4.08
C LEU A 179 9.92 9.98 2.74
N ASN A 180 10.70 10.48 1.80
CA ASN A 180 11.12 9.84 0.54
C ASN A 180 10.32 8.57 0.18
N PRO A 181 9.25 8.65 -0.63
CA PRO A 181 8.54 7.48 -1.10
C PRO A 181 9.44 6.67 -2.03
N GLY A 182 10.19 5.74 -1.47
CA GLY A 182 11.06 4.84 -2.22
C GLY A 182 10.34 3.55 -2.60
N VAL A 183 10.55 3.09 -3.83
CA VAL A 183 10.04 1.78 -4.28
C VAL A 183 11.08 0.71 -3.94
N SER A 184 10.72 -0.26 -3.09
CA SER A 184 11.60 -1.37 -2.76
C SER A 184 11.72 -2.37 -3.92
N ILE A 185 12.89 -2.97 -4.12
CA ILE A 185 13.11 -4.01 -5.14
C ILE A 185 12.15 -5.18 -4.93
N GLY A 186 11.86 -5.54 -3.67
CA GLY A 186 10.90 -6.59 -3.35
C GLY A 186 9.48 -6.30 -3.89
N LEU A 187 9.04 -5.04 -3.83
CA LEU A 187 7.74 -4.62 -4.37
C LEU A 187 7.73 -4.72 -5.90
N VAL A 188 8.82 -4.33 -6.57
CA VAL A 188 8.95 -4.47 -8.04
C VAL A 188 8.88 -5.93 -8.46
N LEU A 189 9.61 -6.82 -7.76
CA LEU A 189 9.60 -8.25 -8.07
C LEU A 189 8.23 -8.89 -7.85
N THR A 190 7.53 -8.52 -6.78
CA THR A 190 6.16 -9.00 -6.53
C THR A 190 5.19 -8.48 -7.58
N ALA A 191 5.30 -7.22 -7.99
CA ALA A 191 4.49 -6.65 -9.06
C ALA A 191 4.71 -7.36 -10.40
N LEU A 192 5.98 -7.65 -10.76
CA LEU A 192 6.30 -8.44 -11.96
C LEU A 192 5.72 -9.86 -11.89
N GLY A 193 5.80 -10.52 -10.73
CA GLY A 193 5.19 -11.83 -10.53
C GLY A 193 3.66 -11.81 -10.74
N ILE A 194 2.99 -10.82 -10.21
CA ILE A 194 1.54 -10.63 -10.38
C ILE A 194 1.19 -10.36 -11.85
N LEU A 195 2.00 -9.56 -12.56
CA LEU A 195 1.80 -9.26 -13.98
C LEU A 195 1.95 -10.52 -14.86
N VAL A 196 2.99 -11.32 -14.62
CA VAL A 196 3.19 -12.60 -15.33
C VAL A 196 2.02 -13.54 -15.08
N PHE A 197 1.58 -13.65 -13.83
CA PHE A 197 0.42 -14.47 -13.46
C PHE A 197 -0.87 -13.99 -14.13
N SER A 198 -1.10 -12.68 -14.17
CA SER A 198 -2.23 -12.06 -14.89
C SER A 198 -2.16 -12.33 -16.39
N GLY A 199 -0.97 -12.27 -16.98
CA GLY A 199 -0.73 -12.62 -18.39
C GLY A 199 -1.06 -14.09 -18.70
N LEU A 200 -0.69 -15.01 -17.82
CA LEU A 200 -1.07 -16.42 -17.93
C LEU A 200 -2.59 -16.59 -17.92
N LEU A 201 -3.28 -15.96 -16.96
CA LEU A 201 -4.74 -16.03 -16.86
C LEU A 201 -5.43 -15.45 -18.10
N SER A 202 -4.97 -14.31 -18.60
CA SER A 202 -5.56 -13.66 -19.79
C SER A 202 -5.40 -14.48 -21.07
N GLY A 203 -4.34 -15.31 -21.16
CA GLY A 203 -4.05 -16.19 -22.29
C GLY A 203 -4.86 -17.49 -22.32
N ILE A 204 -5.51 -17.90 -21.21
CA ILE A 204 -6.20 -19.20 -21.13
C ILE A 204 -7.40 -19.26 -22.10
N ILE A 205 -8.26 -18.25 -22.06
CA ILE A 205 -9.49 -18.23 -22.91
C ILE A 205 -9.14 -18.24 -24.39
N PRO A 206 -8.25 -17.36 -24.91
CA PRO A 206 -7.88 -17.39 -26.34
C PRO A 206 -7.15 -18.68 -26.72
N ALA A 207 -6.33 -19.26 -25.82
CA ALA A 207 -5.65 -20.52 -26.08
C ALA A 207 -6.64 -21.70 -26.24
N ILE A 208 -7.66 -21.77 -25.40
CA ILE A 208 -8.74 -22.79 -25.54
C ILE A 208 -9.47 -22.60 -26.86
N ARG A 209 -9.76 -21.37 -27.26
CA ARG A 209 -10.41 -21.11 -28.55
C ARG A 209 -9.52 -21.49 -29.74
N ALA A 210 -8.23 -21.27 -29.65
CA ALA A 210 -7.28 -21.64 -30.70
C ALA A 210 -7.25 -23.16 -30.97
N ILE A 211 -7.37 -24.00 -29.99
CA ILE A 211 -7.39 -25.45 -30.18
C ILE A 211 -8.74 -26.01 -30.70
N GLN A 212 -9.81 -25.25 -30.57
CA GLN A 212 -11.13 -25.64 -31.08
C GLN A 212 -11.24 -25.46 -32.62
N ILE A 213 -10.26 -24.78 -33.24
CA ILE A 213 -10.23 -24.59 -34.68
C ILE A 213 -10.01 -25.93 -35.37
N LYS A 214 -10.97 -26.34 -36.21
CA LYS A 214 -10.85 -27.56 -37.01
C LYS A 214 -10.02 -27.32 -38.27
N PRO A 215 -8.95 -28.09 -38.51
CA PRO A 215 -8.09 -27.88 -39.68
C PRO A 215 -8.83 -27.85 -41.02
N VAL A 216 -9.86 -28.70 -41.17
CA VAL A 216 -10.68 -28.79 -42.40
C VAL A 216 -11.50 -27.51 -42.63
N GLU A 217 -12.08 -26.93 -41.58
CA GLU A 217 -12.84 -25.68 -41.71
C GLU A 217 -11.93 -24.46 -41.93
N ALA A 218 -10.75 -24.45 -41.33
CA ALA A 218 -9.76 -23.38 -41.49
C ALA A 218 -9.18 -23.29 -42.90
N LEU A 219 -9.16 -24.40 -43.63
CA LEU A 219 -8.69 -24.44 -45.04
C LEU A 219 -9.80 -24.18 -46.05
N ARG A 220 -11.08 -24.29 -45.63
CA ARG A 220 -12.27 -24.10 -46.52
C ARG A 220 -12.81 -22.67 -46.46
N SER A 221 -12.46 -21.90 -45.45
CA SER A 221 -12.90 -20.50 -45.33
C SER A 221 -12.11 -19.62 -46.32
N GLU A 222 -12.67 -19.37 -47.49
CA GLU A 222 -12.37 -18.20 -48.30
C GLU A 222 -13.14 -16.99 -47.81
#